data_3ff6626fa8d66d809d1c65d1924dee23
#
_entry.id   3ff6626fa8d66d809d1c65d1924dee23
#
_cell.length_a   1.000
_cell.length_b   1.000
_cell.length_c   1.000
_cell.angle_alpha   90.00
_cell.angle_beta   90.00
_cell.angle_gamma   90.00
#
_symmetry.space_group_name_H-M   'P 1'
#
loop_
_entity.id
_entity.type
_entity.pdbx_description
1 polymer ?
#
loop_
_entity_poly.entity_id
_entity_poly.type
_entity_poly.pdbx_seq_one_letter_code
_entity_poly.pdbx_strand_id
1 'polypeptide(L)'
;PYPGQVIRDNLSLENLYTDVTIDYKLEDLTPADLKQILLGRRSEKLPIVLYSTDGHNVLLIGTGHGVPCSLLWDDSRNIITGSYMSDLFKEMYSAGKYRKMFGVIEACYSGSVAMECVGVPKLLLMTATNDKETSKAELYSSVWRTYLTNSFNAAVLKTLQERNIHVLSVKDLYTEVFSQTMGSHVTLYNAENFGNVFFNPIGPFFSN
;
A
#
# COMPACT_ATOMS: atom_id res chain seq x y z
N PRO A 1 -9.33 -18.55 15.69
CA PRO A 1 -9.39 -17.83 14.44
C PRO A 1 -10.83 -17.82 13.92
N TYR A 2 -11.26 -16.71 13.38
CA TYR A 2 -12.58 -16.51 12.78
C TYR A 2 -12.38 -16.19 11.30
N PRO A 3 -12.29 -17.20 10.44
CA PRO A 3 -12.09 -16.98 9.00
C PRO A 3 -13.16 -16.08 8.42
N GLY A 4 -12.77 -15.14 7.57
CA GLY A 4 -13.69 -14.18 6.95
C GLY A 4 -14.18 -13.06 7.86
N GLN A 5 -13.51 -12.82 9.00
CA GLN A 5 -13.80 -11.68 9.86
C GLN A 5 -12.53 -10.85 10.08
N VAL A 6 -12.66 -9.54 9.87
CA VAL A 6 -11.65 -8.54 10.21
C VAL A 6 -12.26 -7.58 11.22
N ILE A 7 -11.73 -7.57 12.43
CA ILE A 7 -12.23 -6.77 13.55
C ILE A 7 -11.21 -5.69 13.88
N ARG A 8 -11.65 -4.44 13.91
CA ARG A 8 -10.76 -3.29 14.11
C ARG A 8 -10.25 -3.15 15.53
N ASP A 9 -11.10 -3.41 16.51
CA ASP A 9 -10.78 -3.21 17.94
C ASP A 9 -11.56 -4.16 18.86
N ASN A 10 -11.23 -4.15 20.16
CA ASN A 10 -11.87 -4.99 21.16
C ASN A 10 -13.29 -4.58 21.55
N LEU A 11 -13.70 -3.37 21.18
CA LEU A 11 -14.99 -2.78 21.57
C LEU A 11 -16.03 -2.91 20.46
N SER A 12 -15.58 -2.85 19.21
CA SER A 12 -16.42 -3.06 18.03
C SER A 12 -16.30 -4.52 17.59
N LEU A 13 -17.41 -5.23 17.56
CA LEU A 13 -17.51 -6.55 16.93
C LEU A 13 -17.89 -6.43 15.45
N GLU A 14 -17.82 -5.22 14.89
CA GLU A 14 -18.08 -4.97 13.50
C GLU A 14 -17.06 -5.71 12.61
N ASN A 15 -17.59 -6.51 11.72
CA ASN A 15 -16.77 -7.19 10.72
C ASN A 15 -16.49 -6.24 9.54
N LEU A 16 -15.29 -5.69 9.50
CA LEU A 16 -14.86 -4.79 8.43
C LEU A 16 -14.72 -5.49 7.06
N TYR A 17 -14.85 -6.81 7.03
CA TYR A 17 -14.81 -7.60 5.79
C TYR A 17 -16.17 -7.72 5.11
N THR A 18 -17.23 -7.22 5.75
CA THR A 18 -18.57 -7.17 5.17
C THR A 18 -18.56 -6.24 3.94
N ASP A 19 -19.10 -6.71 2.85
CA ASP A 19 -19.19 -5.98 1.57
C ASP A 19 -17.86 -5.72 0.83
N VAL A 20 -16.74 -6.30 1.30
CA VAL A 20 -15.47 -6.26 0.57
C VAL A 20 -15.51 -7.26 -0.59
N THR A 21 -15.31 -6.77 -1.80
CA THR A 21 -15.14 -7.63 -2.99
C THR A 21 -13.69 -8.10 -3.06
N ILE A 22 -13.49 -9.42 -3.09
CA ILE A 22 -12.19 -10.05 -3.27
C ILE A 22 -12.08 -10.52 -4.70
N ASP A 23 -11.27 -9.87 -5.50
CA ASP A 23 -11.04 -10.26 -6.89
C ASP A 23 -10.23 -11.56 -6.98
N TYR A 24 -9.19 -11.67 -6.14
CA TYR A 24 -8.29 -12.82 -6.10
C TYR A 24 -7.81 -13.09 -4.67
N LYS A 25 -7.55 -14.36 -4.37
CA LYS A 25 -6.80 -14.75 -3.20
C LYS A 25 -5.30 -14.79 -3.51
N LEU A 26 -4.48 -14.39 -2.57
CA LEU A 26 -3.02 -14.34 -2.75
C LEU A 26 -2.43 -15.73 -3.05
N GLU A 27 -2.99 -16.78 -2.44
CA GLU A 27 -2.59 -18.18 -2.64
C GLU A 27 -2.78 -18.69 -4.09
N ASP A 28 -3.68 -18.06 -4.84
CA ASP A 28 -3.99 -18.43 -6.24
C ASP A 28 -3.11 -17.67 -7.25
N LEU A 29 -2.31 -16.72 -6.77
CA LEU A 29 -1.52 -15.82 -7.61
C LEU A 29 -0.01 -15.98 -7.38
N THR A 30 0.73 -15.58 -8.40
CA THR A 30 2.18 -15.39 -8.34
C THR A 30 2.55 -13.91 -8.51
N PRO A 31 3.77 -13.48 -8.18
CA PRO A 31 4.24 -12.14 -8.53
C PRO A 31 4.12 -11.81 -10.03
N ALA A 32 4.28 -12.81 -10.90
CA ALA A 32 4.09 -12.63 -12.34
C ALA A 32 2.62 -12.38 -12.70
N ASP A 33 1.67 -13.01 -12.02
CA ASP A 33 0.24 -12.76 -12.19
C ASP A 33 -0.12 -11.33 -11.75
N LEU A 34 0.42 -10.85 -10.63
CA LEU A 34 0.25 -9.45 -10.20
C LEU A 34 0.70 -8.47 -11.29
N LYS A 35 1.83 -8.74 -11.92
CA LYS A 35 2.30 -7.93 -13.06
C LYS A 35 1.30 -7.90 -14.20
N GLN A 36 0.71 -9.03 -14.59
CA GLN A 36 -0.30 -9.08 -15.65
C GLN A 36 -1.57 -8.31 -15.25
N ILE A 37 -2.03 -8.46 -14.00
CA ILE A 37 -3.17 -7.74 -13.44
C ILE A 37 -2.95 -6.23 -13.54
N LEU A 38 -1.82 -5.73 -13.04
CA LEU A 38 -1.50 -4.31 -12.99
C LEU A 38 -1.27 -3.70 -14.39
N LEU A 39 -0.81 -4.50 -15.34
CA LEU A 39 -0.66 -4.09 -16.75
C LEU A 39 -1.97 -4.19 -17.54
N GLY A 40 -3.06 -4.67 -16.94
CA GLY A 40 -4.35 -4.82 -17.61
C GLY A 40 -4.40 -5.94 -18.64
N ARG A 41 -3.54 -6.97 -18.50
CA ARG A 41 -3.42 -8.09 -19.44
C ARG A 41 -4.30 -9.25 -19.00
N ARG A 42 -5.50 -9.33 -19.56
CA ARG A 42 -6.46 -10.38 -19.26
C ARG A 42 -6.01 -11.73 -19.82
N SER A 43 -6.37 -12.78 -19.09
CA SER A 43 -6.27 -14.16 -19.52
C SER A 43 -7.43 -14.97 -18.91
N GLU A 44 -7.54 -16.23 -19.29
CA GLU A 44 -8.51 -17.14 -18.69
C GLU A 44 -8.28 -17.30 -17.17
N LYS A 45 -7.03 -17.35 -16.72
CA LYS A 45 -6.66 -17.36 -15.31
C LYS A 45 -6.91 -16.01 -14.62
N LEU A 46 -6.77 -14.89 -15.35
CA LEU A 46 -6.81 -13.53 -14.82
C LEU A 46 -7.90 -12.71 -15.51
N PRO A 47 -9.19 -13.01 -15.25
CA PRO A 47 -10.32 -12.34 -15.90
C PRO A 47 -10.52 -10.90 -15.39
N ILE A 48 -10.07 -10.58 -14.19
CA ILE A 48 -10.17 -9.25 -13.58
C ILE A 48 -8.79 -8.60 -13.57
N VAL A 49 -8.66 -7.45 -14.18
CA VAL A 49 -7.38 -6.72 -14.28
C VAL A 49 -7.59 -5.23 -14.08
N LEU A 50 -6.54 -4.50 -13.74
CA LEU A 50 -6.57 -3.06 -13.63
C LEU A 50 -6.97 -2.41 -14.97
N TYR A 51 -8.13 -1.77 -14.96
CA TYR A 51 -8.66 -1.06 -16.12
C TYR A 51 -8.44 0.45 -15.97
N SER A 52 -7.21 0.87 -16.16
CA SER A 52 -6.80 2.27 -16.04
C SER A 52 -6.01 2.72 -17.27
N THR A 53 -5.97 4.03 -17.46
CA THR A 53 -5.24 4.72 -18.54
C THR A 53 -4.42 5.87 -17.94
N ASP A 54 -3.70 6.60 -18.79
CA ASP A 54 -2.96 7.82 -18.44
C ASP A 54 -3.83 8.99 -17.97
N GLY A 55 -5.16 8.86 -18.07
CA GLY A 55 -6.13 9.79 -17.47
C GLY A 55 -6.45 9.51 -16.00
N HIS A 56 -6.12 8.32 -15.48
CA HIS A 56 -6.52 7.87 -14.14
C HIS A 56 -5.39 7.99 -13.12
N ASN A 57 -5.74 8.27 -11.88
CA ASN A 57 -4.83 8.07 -10.76
C ASN A 57 -4.99 6.65 -10.23
N VAL A 58 -3.89 6.04 -9.79
CA VAL A 58 -3.88 4.70 -9.20
C VAL A 58 -3.42 4.78 -7.76
N LEU A 59 -4.21 4.20 -6.85
CA LEU A 59 -3.82 3.93 -5.47
C LEU A 59 -3.40 2.47 -5.36
N LEU A 60 -2.20 2.23 -4.85
CA LEU A 60 -1.70 0.91 -4.50
C LEU A 60 -1.49 0.82 -3.00
N ILE A 61 -2.16 -0.11 -2.35
CA ILE A 61 -1.95 -0.39 -0.92
C ILE A 61 -1.39 -1.80 -0.80
N GLY A 62 -0.22 -1.91 -0.20
CA GLY A 62 0.44 -3.18 0.10
C GLY A 62 0.69 -3.32 1.59
N THR A 63 0.28 -4.43 2.17
CA THR A 63 0.56 -4.75 3.57
C THR A 63 1.02 -6.20 3.70
N GLY A 64 1.97 -6.45 4.58
CA GLY A 64 2.50 -7.80 4.80
C GLY A 64 3.88 -7.82 5.43
N HIS A 65 4.58 -8.91 5.24
CA HIS A 65 5.95 -9.06 5.71
C HIS A 65 6.97 -8.50 4.72
N GLY A 66 8.09 -8.01 5.25
CA GLY A 66 9.20 -7.50 4.46
C GLY A 66 10.54 -7.91 5.04
N VAL A 67 11.51 -8.03 4.16
CA VAL A 67 12.93 -8.21 4.45
C VAL A 67 13.72 -7.16 3.67
N PRO A 68 15.00 -6.91 3.95
CA PRO A 68 15.76 -5.94 3.18
C PRO A 68 15.62 -6.13 1.67
N CYS A 69 15.27 -5.03 0.97
CA CYS A 69 15.04 -4.95 -0.48
C CYS A 69 13.92 -5.83 -1.05
N SER A 70 13.05 -6.42 -0.20
CA SER A 70 11.98 -7.31 -0.69
C SER A 70 10.76 -7.32 0.21
N LEU A 71 9.59 -7.51 -0.42
CA LEU A 71 8.34 -7.89 0.25
C LEU A 71 8.16 -9.40 0.12
N LEU A 72 7.65 -10.04 1.18
CA LEU A 72 7.28 -11.45 1.12
C LEU A 72 5.92 -11.55 0.43
N TRP A 73 5.85 -12.40 -0.62
CA TRP A 73 4.58 -12.66 -1.31
C TRP A 73 3.71 -13.61 -0.50
N ASP A 74 4.34 -14.66 0.01
CA ASP A 74 3.67 -15.70 0.81
C ASP A 74 4.64 -16.32 1.82
N ASP A 75 4.15 -17.24 2.63
CA ASP A 75 4.95 -17.97 3.62
C ASP A 75 5.95 -18.96 2.98
N SER A 76 5.85 -19.23 1.68
CA SER A 76 6.69 -20.19 0.96
C SER A 76 8.00 -19.61 0.42
N ARG A 77 8.38 -18.41 0.84
CA ARG A 77 9.57 -17.65 0.42
C ARG A 77 9.52 -17.04 -0.98
N ASN A 78 8.36 -16.97 -1.60
CA ASN A 78 8.20 -16.13 -2.77
C ASN A 78 8.35 -14.66 -2.35
N ILE A 79 9.15 -13.92 -3.09
CA ILE A 79 9.43 -12.51 -2.79
C ILE A 79 9.15 -11.62 -3.99
N ILE A 80 8.82 -10.37 -3.69
CA ILE A 80 8.81 -9.27 -4.66
C ILE A 80 9.95 -8.33 -4.29
N THR A 81 11.00 -8.29 -5.12
CA THR A 81 12.13 -7.39 -4.90
C THR A 81 11.77 -5.95 -5.26
N GLY A 82 12.48 -4.99 -4.67
CA GLY A 82 12.32 -3.58 -5.02
C GLY A 82 12.61 -3.31 -6.50
N SER A 83 13.64 -3.97 -7.07
CA SER A 83 13.95 -3.87 -8.49
C SER A 83 12.81 -4.39 -9.39
N TYR A 84 12.20 -5.52 -9.02
CA TYR A 84 11.02 -6.03 -9.73
C TYR A 84 9.86 -5.03 -9.70
N MET A 85 9.58 -4.42 -8.55
CA MET A 85 8.54 -3.39 -8.42
C MET A 85 8.88 -2.14 -9.24
N SER A 86 10.13 -1.71 -9.21
CA SER A 86 10.61 -0.57 -10.01
C SER A 86 10.38 -0.80 -11.50
N ASP A 87 10.75 -1.96 -12.01
CA ASP A 87 10.57 -2.31 -13.42
C ASP A 87 9.10 -2.43 -13.79
N LEU A 88 8.29 -3.02 -12.91
CA LEU A 88 6.83 -3.09 -13.10
C LEU A 88 6.21 -1.70 -13.18
N PHE A 89 6.54 -0.79 -12.27
CA PHE A 89 5.98 0.57 -12.27
C PHE A 89 6.45 1.41 -13.46
N LYS A 90 7.69 1.24 -13.93
CA LYS A 90 8.17 1.84 -15.17
C LYS A 90 7.39 1.31 -16.38
N GLU A 91 7.14 -0.01 -16.43
CA GLU A 91 6.34 -0.62 -17.51
C GLU A 91 4.89 -0.13 -17.47
N MET A 92 4.28 -0.02 -16.29
CA MET A 92 2.94 0.56 -16.12
C MET A 92 2.88 2.00 -16.65
N TYR A 93 3.87 2.84 -16.31
CA TYR A 93 3.94 4.21 -16.80
C TYR A 93 4.08 4.25 -18.32
N SER A 94 5.00 3.48 -18.87
CA SER A 94 5.25 3.40 -20.32
C SER A 94 4.05 2.87 -21.10
N ALA A 95 3.24 2.01 -20.48
CA ALA A 95 2.00 1.48 -21.05
C ALA A 95 0.79 2.41 -20.82
N GLY A 96 0.99 3.61 -20.27
CA GLY A 96 -0.08 4.58 -20.00
C GLY A 96 -1.11 4.08 -18.99
N LYS A 97 -0.69 3.37 -17.93
CA LYS A 97 -1.61 2.81 -16.94
C LYS A 97 -1.97 3.77 -15.81
N TYR A 98 -1.29 4.88 -15.70
CA TYR A 98 -1.64 5.90 -14.71
C TYR A 98 -1.15 7.29 -15.13
N ARG A 99 -1.89 8.31 -14.70
CA ARG A 99 -1.47 9.70 -14.71
C ARG A 99 -0.54 9.99 -13.52
N LYS A 100 -0.92 9.52 -12.34
CA LYS A 100 -0.14 9.50 -11.11
C LYS A 100 -0.44 8.21 -10.35
N MET A 101 0.56 7.67 -9.68
CA MET A 101 0.39 6.52 -8.81
C MET A 101 0.88 6.87 -7.40
N PHE A 102 0.03 6.62 -6.41
CA PHE A 102 0.37 6.75 -5.00
C PHE A 102 0.34 5.36 -4.37
N GLY A 103 1.50 4.91 -3.88
CA GLY A 103 1.65 3.65 -3.18
C GLY A 103 1.81 3.87 -1.68
N VAL A 104 1.11 3.07 -0.89
CA VAL A 104 1.22 3.00 0.57
C VAL A 104 1.65 1.59 0.92
N ILE A 105 2.86 1.44 1.50
CA ILE A 105 3.45 0.11 1.77
C ILE A 105 3.70 -0.04 3.27
N GLU A 106 2.98 -0.98 3.86
CA GLU A 106 3.16 -1.40 5.24
C GLU A 106 3.88 -2.74 5.29
N ALA A 107 5.16 -2.70 5.63
CA ALA A 107 6.00 -3.88 5.85
C ALA A 107 7.28 -3.47 6.60
N CYS A 108 7.93 -4.44 7.22
CA CYS A 108 9.31 -4.26 7.68
C CYS A 108 10.21 -3.94 6.49
N TYR A 109 11.17 -3.06 6.67
CA TYR A 109 12.14 -2.64 5.65
C TYR A 109 11.51 -2.10 4.35
N SER A 110 10.24 -1.65 4.39
CA SER A 110 9.51 -1.18 3.20
C SER A 110 10.20 -0.01 2.49
N GLY A 111 10.93 0.82 3.24
CA GLY A 111 11.77 1.87 2.66
C GLY A 111 12.84 1.35 1.73
N SER A 112 13.44 0.18 2.00
CA SER A 112 14.47 -0.41 1.13
C SER A 112 13.92 -0.82 -0.24
N VAL A 113 12.65 -1.24 -0.28
CA VAL A 113 11.94 -1.55 -1.54
C VAL A 113 11.62 -0.25 -2.29
N ALA A 114 11.15 0.77 -1.57
CA ALA A 114 10.80 2.05 -2.17
C ALA A 114 12.02 2.83 -2.72
N MET A 115 13.20 2.67 -2.14
CA MET A 115 14.45 3.25 -2.65
C MET A 115 14.76 2.78 -4.07
N GLU A 116 14.51 1.53 -4.40
CA GLU A 116 14.70 0.97 -5.75
C GLU A 116 13.72 1.59 -6.78
N CYS A 117 12.62 2.17 -6.30
CA CYS A 117 11.61 2.81 -7.14
C CYS A 117 11.86 4.31 -7.37
N VAL A 118 12.94 4.87 -6.83
CA VAL A 118 13.31 6.27 -7.08
C VAL A 118 13.64 6.47 -8.56
N GLY A 119 13.10 7.53 -9.16
CA GLY A 119 13.21 7.80 -10.59
C GLY A 119 12.06 7.26 -11.44
N VAL A 120 11.14 6.46 -10.89
CA VAL A 120 9.93 6.05 -11.61
C VAL A 120 9.03 7.26 -11.82
N PRO A 121 8.61 7.59 -13.07
CA PRO A 121 7.84 8.79 -13.35
C PRO A 121 6.46 8.76 -12.68
N LYS A 122 6.05 9.89 -12.09
CA LYS A 122 4.69 10.10 -11.52
C LYS A 122 4.29 9.12 -10.40
N LEU A 123 5.26 8.38 -9.84
CA LEU A 123 5.10 7.52 -8.68
C LEU A 123 5.47 8.27 -7.40
N LEU A 124 4.68 8.09 -6.34
CA LEU A 124 5.03 8.43 -4.97
C LEU A 124 4.81 7.20 -4.10
N LEU A 125 5.75 6.90 -3.22
CA LEU A 125 5.60 5.82 -2.23
C LEU A 125 5.69 6.40 -0.82
N MET A 126 4.72 6.05 0.03
CA MET A 126 4.75 6.26 1.46
C MET A 126 4.90 4.91 2.15
N THR A 127 5.93 4.77 2.98
CA THR A 127 6.28 3.50 3.63
C THR A 127 6.19 3.60 5.14
N ALA A 128 5.82 2.51 5.79
CA ALA A 128 5.73 2.40 7.25
C ALA A 128 7.09 2.49 7.95
N THR A 129 8.17 2.19 7.23
CA THR A 129 9.53 2.12 7.77
C THR A 129 10.52 2.73 6.79
N ASN A 130 11.68 3.14 7.30
CA ASN A 130 12.85 3.38 6.45
C ASN A 130 13.49 2.04 5.98
N ASP A 131 14.68 2.11 5.41
CA ASP A 131 15.40 0.97 4.84
C ASP A 131 16.05 0.02 5.87
N LYS A 132 16.05 0.40 7.18
CA LYS A 132 16.86 -0.27 8.21
C LYS A 132 16.05 -0.81 9.38
N GLU A 133 14.75 -0.65 9.38
CA GLU A 133 13.94 -0.94 10.56
C GLU A 133 12.72 -1.81 10.25
N THR A 134 12.13 -2.35 11.32
CA THR A 134 10.91 -3.13 11.25
C THR A 134 9.68 -2.29 11.60
N SER A 135 8.57 -2.56 10.96
CA SER A 135 7.25 -2.06 11.34
C SER A 135 6.85 -2.59 12.72
N LYS A 136 6.01 -1.84 13.44
CA LYS A 136 5.61 -2.16 14.81
C LYS A 136 4.14 -2.50 14.89
N ALA A 137 3.87 -3.67 15.44
CA ALA A 137 2.53 -4.10 15.80
C ALA A 137 1.98 -3.23 16.94
N GLU A 138 0.68 -2.94 16.86
CA GLU A 138 -0.03 -2.12 17.83
C GLU A 138 -1.40 -2.73 18.15
N LEU A 139 -2.01 -2.28 19.26
CA LEU A 139 -3.32 -2.70 19.69
C LEU A 139 -3.43 -4.20 19.96
N TYR A 140 -2.68 -4.68 20.97
CA TYR A 140 -2.79 -6.07 21.40
C TYR A 140 -4.17 -6.38 21.99
N SER A 141 -4.83 -7.38 21.43
CA SER A 141 -6.09 -7.91 21.96
C SER A 141 -5.85 -9.10 22.89
N SER A 142 -6.21 -8.94 24.16
CA SER A 142 -6.20 -10.07 25.11
C SER A 142 -7.28 -11.12 24.80
N VAL A 143 -8.37 -10.70 24.17
CA VAL A 143 -9.47 -11.58 23.74
C VAL A 143 -9.01 -12.51 22.63
N TRP A 144 -8.37 -11.94 21.59
CA TRP A 144 -7.91 -12.66 20.40
C TRP A 144 -6.47 -13.19 20.55
N ARG A 145 -5.75 -12.76 21.59
CA ARG A 145 -4.34 -13.07 21.87
C ARG A 145 -3.42 -12.74 20.68
N THR A 146 -3.71 -11.64 20.01
CA THR A 146 -2.93 -11.16 18.86
C THR A 146 -2.96 -9.64 18.78
N TYR A 147 -2.09 -9.07 17.97
CA TYR A 147 -2.18 -7.67 17.58
C TYR A 147 -3.22 -7.51 16.48
N LEU A 148 -4.06 -6.47 16.57
CA LEU A 148 -5.15 -6.21 15.63
C LEU A 148 -4.70 -5.33 14.47
N THR A 149 -3.63 -4.54 14.65
CA THR A 149 -3.09 -3.63 13.64
C THR A 149 -1.60 -3.39 13.87
N ASN A 150 -1.01 -2.56 13.04
CA ASN A 150 0.29 -1.96 13.28
C ASN A 150 0.15 -0.44 13.38
N SER A 151 1.16 0.21 13.94
CA SER A 151 1.12 1.64 14.26
C SER A 151 0.91 2.52 13.03
N PHE A 152 1.54 2.17 11.92
CA PHE A 152 1.40 2.90 10.66
C PHE A 152 -0.02 2.81 10.09
N ASN A 153 -0.60 1.61 9.97
CA ASN A 153 -1.96 1.46 9.46
C ASN A 153 -2.99 2.12 10.37
N ALA A 154 -2.81 2.04 11.70
CA ALA A 154 -3.66 2.75 12.65
C ALA A 154 -3.64 4.27 12.39
N ALA A 155 -2.44 4.85 12.21
CA ALA A 155 -2.26 6.27 11.91
C ALA A 155 -2.88 6.67 10.55
N VAL A 156 -2.68 5.87 9.50
CA VAL A 156 -3.28 6.12 8.18
C VAL A 156 -4.79 6.10 8.26
N LEU A 157 -5.38 5.04 8.82
CA LEU A 157 -6.83 4.89 8.93
C LEU A 157 -7.46 6.01 9.76
N LYS A 158 -6.85 6.35 10.90
CA LYS A 158 -7.32 7.45 11.74
C LYS A 158 -7.31 8.78 10.99
N THR A 159 -6.20 9.10 10.32
CA THR A 159 -6.09 10.34 9.55
C THR A 159 -7.15 10.42 8.46
N LEU A 160 -7.37 9.32 7.70
CA LEU A 160 -8.38 9.28 6.65
C LEU A 160 -9.82 9.37 7.19
N GLN A 161 -10.09 8.90 8.40
CA GLN A 161 -11.40 9.00 9.04
C GLN A 161 -11.68 10.41 9.59
N GLU A 162 -10.66 11.09 10.12
CA GLU A 162 -10.79 12.39 10.77
C GLU A 162 -10.68 13.58 9.81
N ARG A 163 -10.13 13.37 8.61
CA ARG A 163 -9.85 14.45 7.66
C ARG A 163 -10.67 14.33 6.37
N ASN A 164 -11.00 15.49 5.80
CA ASN A 164 -11.62 15.52 4.47
C ASN A 164 -10.56 15.26 3.38
N ILE A 165 -10.62 14.10 2.74
CA ILE A 165 -9.66 13.66 1.72
C ILE A 165 -9.62 14.59 0.49
N HIS A 166 -10.68 15.33 0.19
CA HIS A 166 -10.72 16.23 -0.96
C HIS A 166 -9.88 17.48 -0.80
N VAL A 167 -9.49 17.81 0.44
CA VAL A 167 -8.61 18.94 0.75
C VAL A 167 -7.32 18.53 1.45
N LEU A 168 -7.23 17.29 1.94
CA LEU A 168 -6.05 16.77 2.60
C LEU A 168 -4.93 16.59 1.55
N SER A 169 -3.85 17.36 1.69
CA SER A 169 -2.71 17.21 0.78
C SER A 169 -1.89 15.96 1.12
N VAL A 170 -1.11 15.48 0.15
CA VAL A 170 -0.16 14.38 0.39
C VAL A 170 0.80 14.70 1.54
N LYS A 171 1.28 15.96 1.58
CA LYS A 171 2.18 16.42 2.64
C LYS A 171 1.51 16.38 4.01
N ASP A 172 0.25 16.82 4.11
CA ASP A 172 -0.45 16.83 5.39
C ASP A 172 -0.78 15.40 5.85
N LEU A 173 -1.22 14.53 4.93
CA LEU A 173 -1.37 13.10 5.22
C LEU A 173 -0.07 12.52 5.79
N TYR A 174 1.05 12.73 5.09
CA TYR A 174 2.36 12.27 5.55
C TYR A 174 2.71 12.81 6.94
N THR A 175 2.53 14.11 7.17
CA THR A 175 2.90 14.74 8.44
C THR A 175 2.08 14.18 9.61
N GLU A 176 0.78 13.97 9.41
CA GLU A 176 -0.09 13.40 10.43
C GLU A 176 0.23 11.92 10.68
N VAL A 177 0.39 11.14 9.64
CA VAL A 177 0.76 9.73 9.76
C VAL A 177 2.13 9.59 10.43
N PHE A 178 3.12 10.38 10.03
CA PHE A 178 4.45 10.39 10.65
C PHE A 178 4.38 10.71 12.15
N SER A 179 3.59 11.72 12.54
CA SER A 179 3.48 12.13 13.94
C SER A 179 2.75 11.12 14.83
N GLN A 180 1.89 10.30 14.26
CA GLN A 180 1.09 9.30 14.98
C GLN A 180 1.70 7.90 14.95
N THR A 181 2.59 7.61 14.01
CA THR A 181 3.24 6.30 13.93
C THR A 181 4.30 6.14 15.00
N MET A 182 4.18 5.09 15.80
CA MET A 182 5.07 4.81 16.93
C MET A 182 6.11 3.74 16.57
N GLY A 183 7.37 4.00 16.88
CA GLY A 183 8.44 3.00 16.83
C GLY A 183 8.96 2.63 15.44
N SER A 184 8.54 3.35 14.40
CA SER A 184 9.12 3.30 13.06
C SER A 184 9.03 4.67 12.38
N HIS A 185 9.81 4.87 11.31
CA HIS A 185 9.90 6.16 10.62
C HIS A 185 9.20 6.08 9.27
N VAL A 186 8.00 6.65 9.22
CA VAL A 186 7.27 6.83 7.96
C VAL A 186 8.12 7.67 7.01
N THR A 187 8.24 7.25 5.78
CA THR A 187 9.08 7.93 4.80
C THR A 187 8.36 8.06 3.46
N LEU A 188 8.58 9.19 2.78
CA LEU A 188 8.14 9.41 1.40
C LEU A 188 9.32 9.24 0.46
N TYR A 189 9.11 8.46 -0.61
CA TYR A 189 10.09 8.23 -1.65
C TYR A 189 9.58 8.74 -3.00
N ASN A 190 10.51 9.26 -3.81
CA ASN A 190 10.25 9.69 -5.19
C ASN A 190 9.36 10.93 -5.33
N ALA A 191 9.28 11.79 -4.32
CA ALA A 191 8.44 12.99 -4.32
C ALA A 191 8.79 13.96 -5.48
N GLU A 192 10.06 14.07 -5.85
CA GLU A 192 10.53 14.93 -6.95
C GLU A 192 9.91 14.55 -8.30
N ASN A 193 9.68 13.26 -8.53
CA ASN A 193 9.09 12.74 -9.78
C ASN A 193 7.56 12.73 -9.79
N PHE A 194 6.94 12.86 -8.62
CA PHE A 194 5.49 12.87 -8.47
C PHE A 194 4.86 14.24 -8.76
N GLY A 195 5.53 15.31 -8.38
CA GLY A 195 5.06 16.68 -8.46
C GLY A 195 4.81 17.29 -7.09
N ASN A 196 4.09 18.41 -7.04
CA ASN A 196 3.94 19.20 -5.82
C ASN A 196 3.07 18.48 -4.77
N VAL A 197 3.71 17.89 -3.76
CA VAL A 197 3.02 17.17 -2.67
C VAL A 197 2.26 18.09 -1.71
N PHE A 198 2.57 19.39 -1.69
CA PHE A 198 1.91 20.37 -0.82
C PHE A 198 0.50 20.72 -1.26
N PHE A 199 0.23 20.69 -2.56
CA PHE A 199 -1.05 21.09 -3.14
C PHE A 199 -1.80 19.96 -3.86
N ASN A 200 -1.25 18.75 -3.89
CA ASN A 200 -1.94 17.61 -4.45
C ASN A 200 -2.84 16.97 -3.38
N PRO A 201 -4.16 17.12 -3.44
CA PRO A 201 -5.05 16.42 -2.53
C PRO A 201 -5.03 14.92 -2.82
N ILE A 202 -5.30 14.13 -1.80
CA ILE A 202 -5.36 12.67 -1.92
C ILE A 202 -6.69 12.17 -2.47
N GLY A 203 -7.75 12.97 -2.39
CA GLY A 203 -9.09 12.60 -2.84
C GLY A 203 -9.14 11.94 -4.23
N PRO A 204 -8.44 12.47 -5.25
CA PRO A 204 -8.43 11.87 -6.58
C PRO A 204 -7.83 10.45 -6.69
N PHE A 205 -7.29 9.89 -5.60
CA PHE A 205 -6.86 8.50 -5.51
C PHE A 205 -7.90 7.58 -4.85
N PHE A 206 -8.96 8.16 -4.24
CA PHE A 206 -10.01 7.46 -3.51
C PHE A 206 -11.40 7.60 -4.15
N SER A 207 -11.56 8.44 -5.14
CA SER A 207 -12.82 8.66 -5.85
C SER A 207 -12.63 8.49 -7.36
N ASN A 208 -13.61 7.83 -7.98
CA ASN A 208 -13.71 7.77 -9.43
C ASN A 208 -14.19 9.11 -9.99
#